data_5a4e6079e6afa9b7452a44152abe1c14
#
_entry.id   5a4e6079e6afa9b7452a44152abe1c14
#
_cell.length_a   1.000
_cell.length_b   1.000
_cell.length_c   1.000
_cell.angle_alpha   90.00
_cell.angle_beta   90.00
_cell.angle_gamma   90.00
#
_symmetry.space_group_name_H-M   'P 1'
#
loop_
_entity.id
_entity.type
_entity.pdbx_description
1 polymer ?
#
loop_
_entity_poly.entity_id
_entity_poly.type
_entity_poly.pdbx_seq_one_letter_code
_entity_poly.pdbx_strand_id
1 'polypeptide(L)'
;RLVPILTPTQNPYEIGRIDADYAAPLLRDTFRYGNLEDPRVYADYFIQYNLSASHARDAFARVAKELLRQNRVAEAVELLDLGLERMPTSQVRFTDTNTYPFLEAYYAASAMGDKEAAAKGDALLREYAQTLIEYIEHYLRFEGAQGDMVSGLIDEKLDQLGDIYLSLIHI
;
A
#
# COMPACT_ATOMS: atom_id res chain seq x y z
N ARG A 1 17.05 14.21 -2.56
CA ARG A 1 16.42 15.50 -2.85
C ARG A 1 15.08 15.22 -3.52
N LEU A 2 13.99 15.31 -2.78
CA LEU A 2 12.72 15.58 -3.41
C LEU A 2 12.88 16.95 -4.08
N VAL A 3 13.15 16.96 -5.35
CA VAL A 3 13.07 18.18 -6.14
C VAL A 3 11.59 18.32 -6.46
N PRO A 4 10.86 19.26 -5.86
CA PRO A 4 9.52 19.56 -6.33
C PRO A 4 9.69 20.13 -7.74
N ILE A 5 9.52 19.29 -8.75
CA ILE A 5 9.28 19.78 -10.10
C ILE A 5 7.89 20.38 -10.00
N LEU A 6 7.84 21.71 -9.91
CA LEU A 6 6.63 22.52 -9.90
C LEU A 6 5.92 22.43 -11.26
N THR A 7 5.58 21.23 -11.70
CA THR A 7 4.65 21.02 -12.81
C THR A 7 3.28 20.87 -12.20
N PRO A 8 2.27 21.63 -12.64
CA PRO A 8 0.90 21.46 -12.18
C PRO A 8 0.50 19.99 -12.40
N THR A 9 0.21 19.28 -11.34
CA THR A 9 -0.45 17.98 -11.42
C THR A 9 -1.94 18.24 -11.60
N GLN A 10 -2.63 17.40 -12.36
CA GLN A 10 -4.09 17.49 -12.48
C GLN A 10 -4.80 17.09 -11.19
N ASN A 11 -4.07 16.46 -10.26
CA ASN A 11 -4.56 16.06 -8.96
C ASN A 11 -4.13 17.11 -7.91
N PRO A 12 -5.08 17.85 -7.29
CA PRO A 12 -4.77 18.90 -6.30
C PRO A 12 -4.15 18.34 -5.01
N TYR A 13 -4.18 17.02 -4.80
CA TYR A 13 -3.58 16.34 -3.65
C TYR A 13 -2.16 15.82 -3.91
N GLU A 14 -1.66 15.89 -5.14
CA GLU A 14 -0.29 15.51 -5.45
C GLU A 14 0.67 16.70 -5.30
N ILE A 15 1.60 16.57 -4.37
CA ILE A 15 2.68 17.55 -4.16
C ILE A 15 3.82 17.26 -5.14
N GLY A 16 3.72 17.77 -6.36
CA GLY A 16 4.79 17.71 -7.36
C GLY A 16 4.97 16.35 -8.05
N ARG A 17 5.85 16.29 -9.04
CA ARG A 17 6.25 15.06 -9.74
C ARG A 17 7.44 14.42 -9.04
N ILE A 18 7.56 13.11 -9.20
CA ILE A 18 8.67 12.33 -8.67
C ILE A 18 9.72 12.16 -9.77
N ASP A 19 10.99 12.40 -9.44
CA ASP A 19 12.10 11.97 -10.27
C ASP A 19 12.34 10.47 -10.02
N ALA A 20 11.78 9.61 -10.88
CA ALA A 20 11.87 8.17 -10.72
C ALA A 20 13.31 7.65 -10.91
N ASP A 21 14.10 8.26 -11.77
CA ASP A 21 15.50 7.87 -12.01
C ASP A 21 16.37 8.10 -10.78
N TYR A 22 16.04 9.11 -10.00
CA TYR A 22 16.70 9.37 -8.73
C TYR A 22 16.09 8.58 -7.57
N ALA A 23 14.77 8.47 -7.50
CA ALA A 23 14.08 7.90 -6.35
C ALA A 23 14.12 6.37 -6.31
N ALA A 24 14.00 5.68 -7.46
CA ALA A 24 13.98 4.21 -7.50
C ALA A 24 15.29 3.59 -6.96
N PRO A 25 16.50 4.04 -7.37
CA PRO A 25 17.74 3.55 -6.77
C PRO A 25 17.84 3.83 -5.25
N LEU A 26 17.32 4.95 -4.77
CA LEU A 26 17.33 5.24 -3.34
C LEU A 26 16.47 4.24 -2.56
N LEU A 27 15.26 3.93 -3.05
CA LEU A 27 14.37 2.95 -2.45
C LEU A 27 14.97 1.55 -2.48
N ARG A 28 15.63 1.18 -3.59
CA ARG A 28 16.20 -0.15 -3.79
C ARG A 28 17.47 -0.37 -2.99
N ASP A 29 18.41 0.57 -3.01
CA ASP A 29 19.79 0.32 -2.64
C ASP A 29 20.27 1.11 -1.42
N THR A 30 19.62 2.25 -1.12
CA THR A 30 20.13 3.21 -0.13
C THR A 30 19.34 3.20 1.16
N PHE A 31 18.01 3.22 1.09
CA PHE A 31 17.18 3.24 2.29
C PHE A 31 17.25 1.91 3.05
N ARG A 32 17.17 2.03 4.37
CA ARG A 32 17.14 0.89 5.29
C ARG A 32 15.76 0.81 5.92
N TYR A 33 15.17 -0.37 5.88
CA TYR A 33 13.80 -0.62 6.34
C TYR A 33 13.78 -1.36 7.70
N GLY A 34 14.86 -1.28 8.48
CA GLY A 34 14.92 -1.83 9.84
C GLY A 34 14.89 -3.35 9.92
N ASN A 35 15.25 -4.06 8.84
CA ASN A 35 15.16 -5.51 8.72
C ASN A 35 13.74 -6.04 8.98
N LEU A 36 12.71 -5.34 8.54
CA LEU A 36 11.32 -5.76 8.74
C LEU A 36 10.99 -7.08 8.04
N GLU A 37 11.81 -7.52 7.08
CA GLU A 37 11.74 -8.85 6.48
C GLU A 37 12.11 -9.99 7.46
N ASP A 38 12.83 -9.70 8.54
CA ASP A 38 13.14 -10.70 9.58
C ASP A 38 11.96 -10.79 10.57
N PRO A 39 11.27 -11.95 10.68
CA PRO A 39 10.11 -12.10 11.55
C PRO A 39 10.42 -11.95 13.05
N ARG A 40 11.69 -11.92 13.44
CA ARG A 40 12.13 -11.67 14.81
C ARG A 40 12.18 -10.18 15.16
N VAL A 41 12.13 -9.32 14.13
CA VAL A 41 12.09 -7.86 14.34
C VAL A 41 10.68 -7.47 14.76
N TYR A 42 10.56 -6.77 15.86
CA TYR A 42 9.30 -6.23 16.32
C TYR A 42 9.21 -4.74 15.96
N ALA A 43 8.23 -4.39 15.18
CA ALA A 43 7.83 -3.01 14.95
C ALA A 43 6.59 -2.71 15.79
N ASP A 44 6.68 -1.79 16.74
CA ASP A 44 5.52 -1.40 17.54
C ASP A 44 4.48 -0.67 16.69
N TYR A 45 3.26 -0.57 17.22
CA TYR A 45 2.14 0.05 16.53
C TYR A 45 2.43 1.50 16.10
N PHE A 46 3.17 2.26 16.90
CA PHE A 46 3.48 3.65 16.59
C PHE A 46 4.43 3.75 15.39
N ILE A 47 5.43 2.88 15.32
CA ILE A 47 6.35 2.79 14.16
C ILE A 47 5.60 2.33 12.91
N GLN A 48 4.74 1.31 13.04
CA GLN A 48 3.97 0.80 11.92
C GLN A 48 3.01 1.85 11.35
N TYR A 49 2.28 2.53 12.21
CA TYR A 49 1.19 3.41 11.80
C TYR A 49 1.61 4.87 11.56
N ASN A 50 2.48 5.42 12.41
CA ASN A 50 2.68 6.88 12.44
C ASN A 50 3.97 7.37 11.80
N LEU A 51 5.06 6.58 11.71
CA LEU A 51 6.34 7.20 11.38
C LEU A 51 6.96 6.83 10.05
N SER A 52 6.97 5.58 9.63
CA SER A 52 7.80 5.29 8.47
C SER A 52 7.32 4.14 7.61
N ALA A 53 6.86 3.04 8.20
CA ALA A 53 6.60 1.86 7.40
C ALA A 53 5.41 2.04 6.44
N SER A 54 4.32 2.69 6.89
CA SER A 54 3.20 3.01 5.99
C SER A 54 3.56 4.08 4.97
N HIS A 55 4.28 5.13 5.38
CA HIS A 55 4.75 6.17 4.47
C HIS A 55 5.85 5.69 3.53
N ALA A 56 6.74 4.82 4.00
CA ALA A 56 7.77 4.22 3.16
C ALA A 56 7.16 3.31 2.09
N ARG A 57 6.13 2.52 2.45
CA ARG A 57 5.40 1.70 1.49
C ARG A 57 4.72 2.57 0.42
N ASP A 58 4.06 3.66 0.79
CA ASP A 58 3.48 4.61 -0.16
C ASP A 58 4.53 5.19 -1.14
N ALA A 59 5.75 5.45 -0.67
CA ALA A 59 6.82 5.93 -1.53
C ALA A 59 7.15 4.96 -2.68
N PHE A 60 7.14 3.63 -2.42
CA PHE A 60 7.32 2.63 -3.48
C PHE A 60 6.21 2.72 -4.53
N ALA A 61 4.95 2.77 -4.10
CA ALA A 61 3.82 2.86 -5.01
C ALA A 61 3.85 4.15 -5.84
N ARG A 62 4.20 5.28 -5.24
CA ARG A 62 4.30 6.57 -5.93
C ARG A 62 5.41 6.57 -6.99
N VAL A 63 6.58 6.01 -6.68
CA VAL A 63 7.67 5.89 -7.65
C VAL A 63 7.30 4.90 -8.75
N ALA A 64 6.66 3.77 -8.41
CA ALA A 64 6.18 2.81 -9.40
C ALA A 64 5.16 3.43 -10.36
N LYS A 65 4.20 4.22 -9.86
CA LYS A 65 3.24 4.95 -10.72
C LYS A 65 3.95 5.92 -11.68
N GLU A 66 5.01 6.60 -11.25
CA GLU A 66 5.80 7.46 -12.14
C GLU A 66 6.57 6.65 -13.19
N LEU A 67 7.13 5.48 -12.82
CA LEU A 67 7.75 4.55 -13.77
C LEU A 67 6.74 4.05 -14.81
N LEU A 68 5.51 3.70 -14.40
CA LEU A 68 4.42 3.33 -15.32
C LEU A 68 4.11 4.47 -16.29
N ARG A 69 4.03 5.70 -15.80
CA ARG A 69 3.81 6.88 -16.63
C ARG A 69 4.92 7.09 -17.67
N GLN A 70 6.14 6.63 -17.37
CA GLN A 70 7.28 6.60 -18.29
C GLN A 70 7.33 5.33 -19.16
N ASN A 71 6.29 4.48 -19.13
CA ASN A 71 6.22 3.18 -19.83
C ASN A 71 7.30 2.16 -19.41
N ARG A 72 7.80 2.27 -18.18
CA ARG A 72 8.81 1.37 -17.57
C ARG A 72 8.11 0.32 -16.70
N VAL A 73 7.27 -0.50 -17.31
CA VAL A 73 6.33 -1.39 -16.61
C VAL A 73 7.07 -2.42 -15.76
N ALA A 74 8.07 -3.11 -16.31
CA ALA A 74 8.82 -4.15 -15.59
C ALA A 74 9.51 -3.60 -14.32
N GLU A 75 10.12 -2.41 -14.42
CA GLU A 75 10.78 -1.77 -13.29
C GLU A 75 9.78 -1.31 -12.22
N ALA A 76 8.59 -0.88 -12.63
CA ALA A 76 7.53 -0.51 -11.70
C ALA A 76 7.06 -1.73 -10.91
N VAL A 77 6.81 -2.85 -11.57
CA VAL A 77 6.38 -4.10 -10.91
C VAL A 77 7.46 -4.64 -9.98
N GLU A 78 8.73 -4.66 -10.43
CA GLU A 78 9.86 -5.05 -9.56
C GLU A 78 9.96 -4.18 -8.31
N LEU A 79 9.73 -2.88 -8.44
CA LEU A 79 9.79 -1.95 -7.32
C LEU A 79 8.63 -2.17 -6.33
N LEU A 80 7.43 -2.47 -6.82
CA LEU A 80 6.28 -2.82 -5.97
C LEU A 80 6.54 -4.12 -5.20
N ASP A 81 7.02 -5.15 -5.88
CA ASP A 81 7.37 -6.44 -5.27
C ASP A 81 8.40 -6.24 -4.16
N LEU A 82 9.45 -5.47 -4.42
CA LEU A 82 10.48 -5.14 -3.44
C LEU A 82 9.90 -4.40 -2.22
N GLY A 83 8.95 -3.48 -2.42
CA GLY A 83 8.29 -2.76 -1.34
C GLY A 83 7.54 -3.69 -0.38
N LEU A 84 6.85 -4.70 -0.92
CA LEU A 84 6.15 -5.72 -0.12
C LEU A 84 7.13 -6.70 0.55
N GLU A 85 8.22 -7.07 -0.13
CA GLU A 85 9.27 -7.91 0.45
C GLU A 85 9.96 -7.23 1.64
N ARG A 86 10.35 -5.96 1.49
CA ARG A 86 11.04 -5.20 2.54
C ARG A 86 10.15 -4.84 3.72
N MET A 87 8.86 -4.76 3.51
CA MET A 87 7.85 -4.42 4.51
C MET A 87 6.69 -5.41 4.42
N PRO A 88 6.90 -6.69 4.81
CA PRO A 88 5.86 -7.70 4.72
C PRO A 88 4.67 -7.38 5.63
N THR A 89 3.50 -7.83 5.25
CA THR A 89 2.23 -7.57 5.95
C THR A 89 2.19 -8.14 7.36
N SER A 90 2.95 -9.19 7.62
CA SER A 90 3.15 -9.73 8.97
C SER A 90 3.80 -8.73 9.94
N GLN A 91 4.56 -7.76 9.43
CA GLN A 91 5.24 -6.74 10.21
C GLN A 91 4.58 -5.36 10.07
N VAL A 92 4.12 -5.03 8.87
CA VAL A 92 3.48 -3.76 8.55
C VAL A 92 2.10 -4.04 7.98
N ARG A 93 1.08 -3.99 8.82
CA ARG A 93 -0.29 -4.32 8.43
C ARG A 93 -0.81 -3.42 7.32
N PHE A 94 -1.70 -3.97 6.52
CA PHE A 94 -2.39 -3.21 5.50
C PHE A 94 -3.36 -2.20 6.10
N THR A 95 -3.39 -1.04 5.47
CA THR A 95 -4.38 0.01 5.63
C THR A 95 -4.79 0.49 4.24
N ASP A 96 -5.89 1.20 4.11
CA ASP A 96 -6.30 1.83 2.86
C ASP A 96 -5.19 2.70 2.25
N THR A 97 -4.58 3.54 3.06
CA THR A 97 -3.54 4.49 2.62
C THR A 97 -2.26 3.82 2.11
N ASN A 98 -1.93 2.62 2.59
CA ASN A 98 -0.71 1.92 2.17
C ASN A 98 -0.95 0.73 1.22
N THR A 99 -2.20 0.38 0.94
CA THR A 99 -2.58 -0.76 0.10
C THR A 99 -3.14 -0.32 -1.25
N TYR A 100 -4.12 0.59 -1.28
CA TYR A 100 -4.72 1.07 -2.52
C TYR A 100 -3.70 1.61 -3.54
N PRO A 101 -2.67 2.41 -3.16
CA PRO A 101 -1.66 2.84 -4.12
C PRO A 101 -0.92 1.71 -4.83
N PHE A 102 -0.70 0.57 -4.14
CA PHE A 102 -0.10 -0.63 -4.75
C PHE A 102 -1.07 -1.33 -5.69
N LEU A 103 -2.33 -1.51 -5.26
CA LEU A 103 -3.38 -2.11 -6.10
C LEU A 103 -3.53 -1.35 -7.41
N GLU A 104 -3.69 -0.03 -7.34
CA GLU A 104 -3.78 0.83 -8.52
C GLU A 104 -2.56 0.68 -9.44
N ALA A 105 -1.35 0.61 -8.88
CA ALA A 105 -0.14 0.46 -9.66
C ALA A 105 -0.04 -0.93 -10.32
N TYR A 106 -0.39 -2.03 -9.63
CA TYR A 106 -0.42 -3.36 -10.23
C TYR A 106 -1.44 -3.47 -11.34
N TYR A 107 -2.67 -2.98 -11.14
CA TYR A 107 -3.69 -3.01 -12.19
C TYR A 107 -3.33 -2.10 -13.37
N ALA A 108 -2.70 -0.95 -13.13
CA ALA A 108 -2.19 -0.11 -14.20
C ALA A 108 -1.08 -0.82 -15.00
N ALA A 109 -0.16 -1.52 -14.34
CA ALA A 109 0.87 -2.33 -14.99
C ALA A 109 0.25 -3.45 -15.85
N SER A 110 -0.79 -4.11 -15.34
CA SER A 110 -1.52 -5.13 -16.08
C SER A 110 -2.20 -4.55 -17.33
N ALA A 111 -2.84 -3.40 -17.22
CA ALA A 111 -3.45 -2.71 -18.35
C ALA A 111 -2.41 -2.28 -19.41
N MET A 112 -1.16 -2.13 -19.01
CA MET A 112 -0.01 -1.85 -19.91
C MET A 112 0.66 -3.11 -20.45
N GLY A 113 0.12 -4.30 -20.17
CA GLY A 113 0.53 -5.57 -20.76
C GLY A 113 1.38 -6.49 -19.87
N ASP A 114 1.60 -6.16 -18.61
CA ASP A 114 2.21 -7.09 -17.65
C ASP A 114 1.16 -8.14 -17.22
N LYS A 115 1.38 -9.40 -17.66
CA LYS A 115 0.40 -10.48 -17.48
C LYS A 115 0.30 -10.99 -16.04
N GLU A 116 1.32 -10.75 -15.22
CA GLU A 116 1.38 -11.23 -13.85
C GLU A 116 0.91 -10.18 -12.84
N ALA A 117 0.95 -8.91 -13.23
CA ALA A 117 0.63 -7.81 -12.34
C ALA A 117 -0.81 -7.85 -11.81
N ALA A 118 -1.80 -8.26 -12.63
CA ALA A 118 -3.17 -8.43 -12.16
C ALA A 118 -3.27 -9.49 -11.05
N ALA A 119 -2.64 -10.64 -11.24
CA ALA A 119 -2.65 -11.71 -10.24
C ALA A 119 -2.00 -11.29 -8.92
N LYS A 120 -0.94 -10.46 -8.98
CA LYS A 120 -0.31 -9.86 -7.80
C LYS A 120 -1.26 -8.86 -7.11
N GLY A 121 -1.94 -8.01 -7.87
CA GLY A 121 -2.98 -7.12 -7.36
C GLY A 121 -4.11 -7.88 -6.67
N ASP A 122 -4.62 -8.93 -7.29
CA ASP A 122 -5.68 -9.78 -6.73
C ASP A 122 -5.24 -10.49 -5.44
N ALA A 123 -3.99 -10.96 -5.38
CA ALA A 123 -3.45 -11.57 -4.16
C ALA A 123 -3.37 -10.56 -3.02
N LEU A 124 -2.86 -9.37 -3.31
CA LEU A 124 -2.79 -8.25 -2.36
C LEU A 124 -4.19 -7.83 -1.86
N LEU A 125 -5.17 -7.76 -2.77
CA LEU A 125 -6.54 -7.39 -2.44
C LEU A 125 -7.19 -8.41 -1.50
N ARG A 126 -6.98 -9.72 -1.74
CA ARG A 126 -7.47 -10.79 -0.87
C ARG A 126 -6.83 -10.72 0.52
N GLU A 127 -5.53 -10.48 0.59
CA GLU A 127 -4.82 -10.35 1.86
C GLU A 127 -5.29 -9.12 2.65
N TYR A 128 -5.57 -8.02 1.97
CA TYR A 128 -6.14 -6.84 2.59
C TYR A 128 -7.57 -7.10 3.11
N ALA A 129 -8.41 -7.75 2.33
CA ALA A 129 -9.75 -8.15 2.77
C ALA A 129 -9.69 -9.05 4.01
N GLN A 130 -8.77 -10.01 4.05
CA GLN A 130 -8.56 -10.85 5.22
C GLN A 130 -8.13 -10.03 6.46
N THR A 131 -7.27 -9.05 6.28
CA THR A 131 -6.87 -8.13 7.35
C THR A 131 -8.06 -7.34 7.91
N LEU A 132 -8.97 -6.88 7.06
CA LEU A 132 -10.18 -6.18 7.49
C LEU A 132 -11.12 -7.10 8.28
N ILE A 133 -11.29 -8.35 7.84
CA ILE A 133 -12.08 -9.36 8.54
C ILE A 133 -11.51 -9.60 9.94
N GLU A 134 -10.20 -9.76 10.07
CA GLU A 134 -9.53 -9.93 11.36
C GLU A 134 -9.75 -8.74 12.31
N TYR A 135 -9.75 -7.51 11.80
CA TYR A 135 -10.08 -6.33 12.59
C TYR A 135 -11.53 -6.36 13.07
N ILE A 136 -12.47 -6.68 12.18
CA ILE A 136 -13.90 -6.77 12.53
C ILE A 136 -14.10 -7.85 13.60
N GLU A 137 -13.55 -9.04 13.41
CA GLU A 137 -13.63 -10.13 14.39
C GLU A 137 -13.02 -9.75 15.74
N HIS A 138 -11.94 -8.98 15.74
CA HIS A 138 -11.33 -8.47 16.95
C HIS A 138 -12.25 -7.48 17.67
N TYR A 139 -12.81 -6.52 16.95
CA TYR A 139 -13.68 -5.49 17.53
C TYR A 139 -15.02 -6.05 18.03
N LEU A 140 -15.57 -7.07 17.39
CA LEU A 140 -16.80 -7.75 17.83
C LEU A 140 -16.66 -8.47 19.17
N ARG A 141 -15.46 -8.63 19.72
CA ARG A 141 -15.22 -9.20 21.06
C ARG A 141 -15.43 -8.19 22.19
N PHE A 142 -15.53 -6.90 21.89
CA PHE A 142 -15.78 -5.88 22.88
C PHE A 142 -17.28 -5.74 23.13
N GLU A 143 -17.66 -5.61 24.42
CA GLU A 143 -19.06 -5.51 24.86
C GLU A 143 -19.31 -4.23 25.67
N GLY A 144 -20.57 -3.83 25.81
CA GLY A 144 -20.98 -2.65 26.58
C GLY A 144 -20.34 -1.37 26.07
N ALA A 145 -19.91 -0.52 26.98
CA ALA A 145 -19.31 0.79 26.62
C ALA A 145 -18.07 0.68 25.71
N GLN A 146 -17.33 -0.42 25.79
CA GLN A 146 -16.20 -0.66 24.86
C GLN A 146 -16.70 -1.01 23.46
N GLY A 147 -17.76 -1.82 23.36
CA GLY A 147 -18.42 -2.12 22.08
C GLY A 147 -18.94 -0.85 21.41
N ASP A 148 -19.57 0.03 22.17
CA ASP A 148 -20.06 1.32 21.66
C ASP A 148 -18.93 2.19 21.11
N MET A 149 -17.76 2.18 21.76
CA MET A 149 -16.57 2.96 21.29
C MET A 149 -15.99 2.43 19.98
N VAL A 150 -16.09 1.13 19.70
CA VAL A 150 -15.50 0.52 18.49
C VAL A 150 -16.52 0.30 17.37
N SER A 151 -17.81 0.56 17.59
CA SER A 151 -18.84 0.37 16.57
C SER A 151 -18.54 1.12 15.27
N GLY A 152 -18.13 2.38 15.36
CA GLY A 152 -17.76 3.18 14.19
C GLY A 152 -16.55 2.62 13.44
N LEU A 153 -15.62 1.93 14.13
CA LEU A 153 -14.48 1.26 13.48
C LEU A 153 -14.94 0.00 12.73
N ILE A 154 -15.93 -0.71 13.25
CA ILE A 154 -16.53 -1.86 12.58
C ILE A 154 -17.23 -1.41 11.29
N ASP A 155 -18.04 -0.36 11.36
CA ASP A 155 -18.75 0.19 10.21
C ASP A 155 -17.76 0.63 9.12
N GLU A 156 -16.69 1.34 9.49
CA GLU A 156 -15.63 1.75 8.55
C GLU A 156 -14.99 0.53 7.84
N LYS A 157 -14.70 -0.55 8.58
CA LYS A 157 -14.09 -1.75 7.98
C LYS A 157 -15.08 -2.53 7.12
N LEU A 158 -16.35 -2.52 7.44
CA LEU A 158 -17.42 -3.10 6.60
C LEU A 158 -17.58 -2.32 5.29
N ASP A 159 -17.53 -0.99 5.35
CA ASP A 159 -17.57 -0.15 4.14
C ASP A 159 -16.36 -0.44 3.23
N GLN A 160 -15.15 -0.53 3.80
CA GLN A 160 -13.94 -0.89 3.06
C GLN A 160 -14.05 -2.29 2.41
N LEU A 161 -14.63 -3.28 3.10
CA LEU A 161 -14.90 -4.60 2.51
C LEU A 161 -15.93 -4.54 1.37
N GLY A 162 -16.95 -3.70 1.53
CA GLY A 162 -17.94 -3.45 0.48
C GLY A 162 -17.30 -2.88 -0.78
N ASP A 163 -16.40 -1.91 -0.65
CA ASP A 163 -15.66 -1.31 -1.76
C ASP A 163 -14.76 -2.34 -2.47
N ILE A 164 -14.08 -3.20 -1.71
CA ILE A 164 -13.29 -4.31 -2.26
C ILE A 164 -14.18 -5.26 -3.07
N TYR A 165 -15.34 -5.65 -2.50
CA TYR A 165 -16.26 -6.54 -3.18
C TYR A 165 -16.79 -5.95 -4.49
N LEU A 166 -17.16 -4.68 -4.49
CA LEU A 166 -17.61 -3.98 -5.70
C LEU A 166 -16.47 -3.89 -6.74
N SER A 167 -15.25 -3.66 -6.32
CA SER A 167 -14.09 -3.63 -7.22
C SER A 167 -13.86 -4.98 -7.90
N LEU A 168 -14.03 -6.10 -7.18
CA LEU A 168 -13.88 -7.45 -7.73
C LEU A 168 -14.98 -7.85 -8.73
N ILE A 169 -16.18 -7.27 -8.63
CA ILE A 169 -17.28 -7.56 -9.57
C ILE A 169 -17.11 -6.81 -10.90
N HIS A 170 -16.40 -5.71 -10.89
CA HIS A 170 -16.23 -4.84 -12.06
C HIS A 170 -14.90 -5.08 -12.82
N ILE A 171 -14.07 -6.05 -12.39
CA ILE A 171 -12.91 -6.57 -13.09
C ILE A 171 -13.32 -7.78 -13.94
#